data_25838ae98e6e24873fe1dd1dea9db033
#
_entry.id   25838ae98e6e24873fe1dd1dea9db033
#
_cell.length_a   1.000
_cell.length_b   1.000
_cell.length_c   1.000
_cell.angle_alpha   90.00
_cell.angle_beta   90.00
_cell.angle_gamma   90.00
#
_symmetry.space_group_name_H-M   'P 1'
#
loop_
_entity.id
_entity.type
_entity.pdbx_description
1 polymer ?
#
loop_
_entity_poly.entity_id
_entity_poly.type
_entity_poly.pdbx_seq_one_letter_code
_entity_poly.pdbx_strand_id
1 'polypeptide(L)'
;MKSMIPIQRALLATSMLGCLSAHAGTETTPAAADVTPSSTATGLLLGKFTGESAYDKMWSAFTLYKDDNNPILQEFSLQGRLQVQYADGDAGGHYDIEDFKNGSDKNAQTVWDDHFEARRARFGFKSKWYQNWKFEGQIDVDTTDGMDELYLDIYDLYLTYAQSDALNVTVGKMKAKFGREQEISSKEILTFERSLVSNLFFPGELTGVMVNGKGIQDYWLYELGFYGSDRDREFSSLDQGAVILGKIGYDFSSQAGLDSAVASFQYLHNTEPGYQGKELDDNYYSSSSPAFSDSIGLNADIVQGRFGLTADVLYGFGYEGNAEQKGATVGLDQSDVFGISLIPSYFIADGLQLVGRLQLATSTDPDGVSLPGRYERWSPDGAVDSKGNTYASAYVGLNYYLYGHKLKLMNGLEYSHLGGGDYDGYTFLSGLRFSF
;
A
#
# COMPACT_ATOMS: atom_id res chain seq x y z
N MET A 1 35.85 -19.35 -0.57
CA MET A 1 34.96 -20.18 -1.41
C MET A 1 33.67 -19.37 -1.53
N LYS A 2 33.46 -18.69 -2.64
CA LYS A 2 32.25 -17.86 -2.86
C LYS A 2 31.03 -18.76 -2.88
N SER A 3 30.05 -18.52 -2.00
CA SER A 3 28.79 -19.27 -1.98
C SER A 3 27.97 -18.92 -3.23
N MET A 4 27.98 -19.79 -4.18
CA MET A 4 27.02 -19.82 -5.26
C MET A 4 25.73 -20.38 -4.71
N ILE A 5 24.76 -19.57 -4.19
CA ILE A 5 23.47 -20.25 -3.94
C ILE A 5 22.29 -19.38 -3.40
N PRO A 6 21.98 -18.26 -3.92
CA PRO A 6 20.59 -17.82 -3.78
C PRO A 6 19.66 -18.34 -4.92
N ILE A 7 20.22 -18.58 -6.12
CA ILE A 7 19.41 -18.96 -7.30
C ILE A 7 18.82 -20.37 -7.20
N GLN A 8 19.55 -21.30 -6.55
CA GLN A 8 19.04 -22.67 -6.40
C GLN A 8 17.93 -22.81 -5.34
N ARG A 9 17.94 -21.99 -4.29
CA ARG A 9 16.87 -21.99 -3.28
C ARG A 9 15.59 -21.31 -3.82
N ALA A 10 15.73 -20.25 -4.59
CA ALA A 10 14.63 -19.60 -5.30
C ALA A 10 13.93 -20.54 -6.29
N LEU A 11 14.68 -21.40 -6.98
CA LEU A 11 14.12 -22.41 -7.90
C LEU A 11 13.36 -23.54 -7.15
N LEU A 12 13.73 -23.90 -5.93
CA LEU A 12 13.00 -24.88 -5.13
C LEU A 12 11.66 -24.33 -4.59
N ALA A 13 11.59 -23.07 -4.20
CA ALA A 13 10.34 -22.45 -3.81
C ALA A 13 9.35 -22.35 -4.99
N THR A 14 9.86 -22.11 -6.20
CA THR A 14 9.05 -22.06 -7.43
C THR A 14 8.57 -23.47 -7.87
N SER A 15 9.31 -24.54 -7.56
CA SER A 15 8.92 -25.91 -7.97
C SER A 15 7.80 -26.51 -7.13
N MET A 16 7.58 -26.06 -5.89
CA MET A 16 6.42 -26.50 -5.09
C MET A 16 5.08 -25.88 -5.53
N LEU A 17 5.10 -24.76 -6.26
CA LEU A 17 3.93 -24.08 -6.79
C LEU A 17 3.53 -24.56 -8.20
N GLY A 18 4.31 -25.41 -8.84
CA GLY A 18 4.13 -25.85 -10.22
C GLY A 18 3.01 -26.89 -10.48
N CYS A 19 2.27 -27.35 -9.47
CA CYS A 19 1.26 -28.39 -9.63
C CYS A 19 -0.20 -27.94 -9.61
N LEU A 20 -0.48 -26.64 -9.60
CA LEU A 20 -1.86 -26.14 -9.71
C LEU A 20 -2.12 -25.61 -11.15
N SER A 21 -2.29 -26.52 -12.09
CA SER A 21 -2.92 -26.22 -13.37
C SER A 21 -4.41 -25.98 -13.16
N ALA A 22 -4.76 -24.83 -12.60
CA ALA A 22 -6.15 -24.39 -12.48
C ALA A 22 -6.43 -23.35 -13.56
N HIS A 23 -7.49 -23.54 -14.30
CA HIS A 23 -7.97 -22.60 -15.31
C HIS A 23 -8.43 -21.31 -14.63
N ALA A 24 -7.91 -20.19 -15.08
CA ALA A 24 -8.33 -18.86 -14.61
C ALA A 24 -9.78 -18.59 -14.95
N GLY A 25 -10.60 -18.24 -13.97
CA GLY A 25 -12.00 -17.86 -14.17
C GLY A 25 -12.15 -16.35 -14.36
N THR A 26 -13.10 -15.94 -15.16
CA THR A 26 -13.41 -14.51 -15.39
C THR A 26 -14.50 -14.01 -14.48
N GLU A 27 -14.28 -12.84 -13.90
CA GLU A 27 -15.34 -12.07 -13.27
C GLU A 27 -16.13 -11.26 -14.29
N THR A 28 -17.44 -11.46 -14.34
CA THR A 28 -18.37 -10.46 -14.85
C THR A 28 -18.99 -9.76 -13.65
N THR A 29 -18.45 -8.63 -13.24
CA THR A 29 -19.01 -7.81 -12.18
C THR A 29 -20.15 -6.97 -12.75
N PRO A 30 -21.36 -6.98 -12.15
CA PRO A 30 -22.30 -5.89 -12.37
C PRO A 30 -21.71 -4.64 -11.73
N ALA A 31 -21.75 -3.54 -12.44
CA ALA A 31 -21.19 -2.26 -12.07
C ALA A 31 -21.64 -1.79 -10.69
N ALA A 32 -20.73 -1.83 -9.72
CA ALA A 32 -20.77 -0.99 -8.54
C ALA A 32 -19.52 -0.11 -8.60
N ALA A 33 -19.75 1.19 -8.60
CA ALA A 33 -18.75 2.21 -8.83
C ALA A 33 -17.72 2.25 -7.70
N ASP A 34 -16.65 1.48 -7.84
CA ASP A 34 -15.40 1.75 -7.15
C ASP A 34 -14.44 2.31 -8.20
N VAL A 35 -13.97 3.53 -7.95
CA VAL A 35 -13.17 4.30 -8.91
C VAL A 35 -11.72 3.80 -8.84
N THR A 36 -11.49 2.63 -9.37
CA THR A 36 -10.15 2.22 -9.81
C THR A 36 -10.20 2.06 -11.32
N PRO A 37 -9.52 2.91 -12.10
CA PRO A 37 -9.51 2.82 -13.56
C PRO A 37 -8.95 1.51 -14.12
N SER A 38 -8.45 0.62 -13.30
CA SER A 38 -7.74 -0.57 -13.74
C SER A 38 -8.61 -1.82 -13.96
N SER A 39 -9.88 -1.83 -13.51
CA SER A 39 -10.68 -3.06 -13.57
C SER A 39 -11.15 -3.44 -14.98
N THR A 40 -11.33 -2.48 -15.88
CA THR A 40 -11.90 -2.74 -17.21
C THR A 40 -10.89 -3.40 -18.17
N ALA A 41 -9.64 -2.98 -18.15
CA ALA A 41 -8.59 -3.59 -18.98
C ALA A 41 -8.15 -4.95 -18.42
N THR A 42 -8.12 -5.10 -17.10
CA THR A 42 -7.79 -6.38 -16.45
C THR A 42 -8.84 -7.44 -16.72
N GLY A 43 -10.14 -7.09 -16.72
CA GLY A 43 -11.24 -7.99 -17.04
C GLY A 43 -11.21 -8.54 -18.46
N LEU A 44 -10.67 -7.78 -19.42
CA LEU A 44 -10.59 -8.21 -20.83
C LEU A 44 -9.49 -9.25 -21.07
N LEU A 45 -8.46 -9.29 -20.22
CA LEU A 45 -7.25 -10.10 -20.42
C LEU A 45 -7.23 -11.37 -19.55
N LEU A 46 -8.13 -11.48 -18.58
CA LEU A 46 -8.19 -12.62 -17.64
C LEU A 46 -8.97 -13.84 -18.17
N GLY A 47 -9.06 -14.03 -19.47
CA GLY A 47 -9.70 -15.20 -20.10
C GLY A 47 -11.23 -15.19 -20.04
N LYS A 48 -11.91 -15.49 -21.12
CA LYS A 48 -13.39 -15.63 -21.18
C LYS A 48 -13.79 -17.06 -20.85
N PHE A 49 -14.33 -17.28 -19.65
CA PHE A 49 -15.07 -18.50 -19.37
C PHE A 49 -16.56 -18.25 -19.57
N THR A 50 -17.23 -19.14 -20.28
CA THR A 50 -18.67 -19.14 -20.44
C THR A 50 -19.27 -20.04 -19.36
N GLY A 51 -19.97 -19.44 -18.42
CA GLY A 51 -20.61 -20.14 -17.30
C GLY A 51 -20.01 -19.80 -15.94
N GLU A 52 -20.76 -20.14 -14.89
CA GLU A 52 -20.35 -19.92 -13.48
C GLU A 52 -19.22 -20.88 -13.12
N SER A 53 -18.04 -20.35 -12.84
CA SER A 53 -16.87 -21.14 -12.44
C SER A 53 -16.96 -21.58 -10.98
N ALA A 54 -16.11 -22.53 -10.58
CA ALA A 54 -15.98 -22.92 -9.16
C ALA A 54 -15.53 -21.74 -8.28
N TYR A 55 -14.73 -20.83 -8.86
CA TYR A 55 -14.32 -19.58 -8.20
C TYR A 55 -15.51 -18.65 -7.96
N ASP A 56 -16.37 -18.44 -8.98
CA ASP A 56 -17.56 -17.58 -8.84
C ASP A 56 -18.46 -18.08 -7.71
N LYS A 57 -18.67 -19.40 -7.60
CA LYS A 57 -19.44 -20.00 -6.53
C LYS A 57 -18.81 -19.79 -5.15
N MET A 58 -17.50 -19.95 -5.05
CA MET A 58 -16.78 -19.75 -3.79
C MET A 58 -16.88 -18.29 -3.35
N TRP A 59 -16.63 -17.32 -4.26
CA TRP A 59 -16.67 -15.91 -3.91
C TRP A 59 -18.09 -15.39 -3.70
N SER A 60 -19.09 -15.91 -4.37
CA SER A 60 -20.49 -15.54 -4.13
C SER A 60 -20.95 -15.85 -2.70
N ALA A 61 -20.33 -16.84 -2.03
CA ALA A 61 -20.64 -17.18 -0.63
C ALA A 61 -20.33 -16.04 0.37
N PHE A 62 -19.47 -15.09 -0.01
CA PHE A 62 -19.18 -13.92 0.82
C PHE A 62 -20.24 -12.82 0.71
N THR A 63 -21.12 -12.85 -0.30
CA THR A 63 -22.29 -11.98 -0.38
C THR A 63 -23.45 -12.66 0.34
N LEU A 64 -23.70 -12.27 1.59
CA LEU A 64 -24.68 -12.90 2.45
C LEU A 64 -26.12 -12.49 2.11
N TYR A 65 -26.27 -11.28 1.57
CA TYR A 65 -27.57 -10.75 1.14
C TYR A 65 -27.39 -9.77 -0.02
N LYS A 66 -28.25 -9.86 -1.03
CA LYS A 66 -28.34 -8.92 -2.13
C LYS A 66 -29.76 -8.87 -2.70
N ASP A 67 -30.39 -7.72 -2.63
CA ASP A 67 -31.67 -7.39 -3.26
C ASP A 67 -31.74 -5.88 -3.54
N ASP A 68 -31.45 -5.51 -4.75
CA ASP A 68 -31.43 -4.11 -5.18
C ASP A 68 -32.81 -3.42 -5.08
N ASN A 69 -33.91 -4.18 -5.00
CA ASN A 69 -35.27 -3.66 -4.86
C ASN A 69 -35.72 -3.50 -3.41
N ASN A 70 -34.99 -4.04 -2.43
CA ASN A 70 -35.34 -3.85 -1.03
C ASN A 70 -35.16 -2.36 -0.65
N PRO A 71 -36.18 -1.71 -0.05
CA PRO A 71 -36.11 -0.27 0.23
C PRO A 71 -35.13 0.07 1.36
N ILE A 72 -34.72 -0.86 2.20
CA ILE A 72 -33.92 -0.62 3.40
C ILE A 72 -32.49 -1.14 3.20
N LEU A 73 -32.31 -2.43 3.02
CA LEU A 73 -30.99 -3.09 2.88
C LEU A 73 -30.87 -3.69 1.49
N GLN A 74 -29.95 -3.18 0.68
CA GLN A 74 -29.73 -3.69 -0.67
C GLN A 74 -28.62 -4.73 -0.74
N GLU A 75 -27.60 -4.60 0.10
CA GLU A 75 -26.47 -5.54 0.11
C GLU A 75 -25.86 -5.67 1.52
N PHE A 76 -25.47 -6.90 1.87
CA PHE A 76 -24.60 -7.18 2.99
C PHE A 76 -23.61 -8.27 2.59
N SER A 77 -22.31 -7.92 2.60
CA SER A 77 -21.23 -8.81 2.17
C SER A 77 -20.09 -8.81 3.19
N LEU A 78 -19.47 -9.95 3.36
CA LEU A 78 -18.20 -10.06 4.06
C LEU A 78 -17.08 -9.61 3.14
N GLN A 79 -16.05 -9.00 3.69
CA GLN A 79 -14.83 -8.67 2.97
C GLN A 79 -13.60 -9.02 3.80
N GLY A 80 -12.52 -9.34 3.12
CA GLY A 80 -11.29 -9.65 3.81
C GLY A 80 -10.11 -9.83 2.87
N ARG A 81 -8.95 -10.08 3.48
CA ARG A 81 -7.73 -10.45 2.76
C ARG A 81 -6.80 -11.26 3.64
N LEU A 82 -6.13 -12.21 3.02
CA LEU A 82 -4.97 -12.89 3.57
C LEU A 82 -3.84 -12.80 2.56
N GLN A 83 -2.72 -12.27 2.98
CA GLN A 83 -1.53 -12.11 2.16
C GLN A 83 -0.38 -12.78 2.87
N VAL A 84 0.09 -13.89 2.32
CA VAL A 84 1.26 -14.61 2.82
C VAL A 84 2.41 -14.43 1.86
N GLN A 85 3.61 -14.31 2.37
CA GLN A 85 4.80 -14.13 1.56
C GLN A 85 6.06 -14.69 2.22
N TYR A 86 6.96 -15.08 1.37
CA TYR A 86 8.32 -15.46 1.66
C TYR A 86 9.24 -14.37 1.14
N ALA A 87 10.24 -13.99 1.91
CA ALA A 87 11.28 -13.09 1.50
C ALA A 87 12.64 -13.72 1.78
N ASP A 88 13.61 -13.51 0.89
CA ASP A 88 15.00 -13.89 1.03
C ASP A 88 15.85 -12.77 0.42
N GLY A 89 16.89 -12.32 1.09
CA GLY A 89 17.66 -11.18 0.65
C GLY A 89 19.13 -11.25 1.03
N ASP A 90 19.91 -10.37 0.43
CA ASP A 90 21.33 -10.21 0.69
C ASP A 90 21.66 -8.72 0.66
N ALA A 91 22.22 -8.24 1.76
CA ALA A 91 22.65 -6.85 1.94
C ALA A 91 24.09 -6.59 1.49
N GLY A 92 24.57 -7.32 0.47
CA GLY A 92 25.73 -6.94 -0.33
C GLY A 92 27.09 -6.91 0.38
N GLY A 93 27.37 -7.83 1.25
CA GLY A 93 28.77 -8.20 1.57
C GLY A 93 29.61 -7.21 2.39
N HIS A 94 29.04 -6.20 3.00
CA HIS A 94 29.73 -5.31 3.94
C HIS A 94 29.70 -5.81 5.39
N TYR A 95 29.06 -6.95 5.64
CA TYR A 95 28.90 -7.50 6.98
C TYR A 95 29.64 -8.79 7.13
N ASP A 96 30.65 -8.78 7.99
CA ASP A 96 31.30 -9.99 8.46
C ASP A 96 30.48 -10.56 9.64
N ILE A 97 29.89 -11.75 9.45
CA ILE A 97 29.12 -12.46 10.48
C ILE A 97 29.90 -12.60 11.80
N GLU A 98 31.24 -12.49 11.75
CA GLU A 98 32.08 -12.55 12.94
C GLU A 98 31.99 -11.28 13.81
N ASP A 99 31.71 -10.14 13.24
CA ASP A 99 31.55 -8.89 13.99
C ASP A 99 30.28 -8.89 14.84
N PHE A 100 29.23 -9.61 14.43
CA PHE A 100 28.00 -9.79 15.20
C PHE A 100 28.14 -10.74 16.39
N LYS A 101 29.01 -11.73 16.30
CA LYS A 101 29.20 -12.71 17.38
C LYS A 101 29.90 -12.12 18.60
N ASN A 102 30.57 -10.99 18.47
CA ASN A 102 31.31 -10.30 19.52
C ASN A 102 30.54 -9.17 20.19
N GLY A 103 29.41 -8.76 19.63
CA GLY A 103 28.48 -7.82 20.25
C GLY A 103 27.70 -8.48 21.38
N SER A 104 27.48 -7.75 22.49
CA SER A 104 26.82 -8.25 23.70
C SER A 104 25.33 -8.51 23.57
N ASP A 105 24.75 -8.42 22.38
CA ASP A 105 23.32 -8.65 22.15
C ASP A 105 23.08 -10.06 21.60
N LYS A 106 22.61 -10.93 22.50
CA LYS A 106 22.29 -12.33 22.17
C LYS A 106 21.07 -12.48 21.25
N ASN A 107 20.41 -11.40 20.91
CA ASN A 107 19.26 -11.34 19.99
C ASN A 107 19.64 -10.94 18.56
N ALA A 108 20.91 -10.61 18.29
CA ALA A 108 21.41 -10.32 16.95
C ALA A 108 21.54 -11.59 16.07
N GLN A 109 20.61 -12.51 16.19
CA GLN A 109 20.61 -13.78 15.45
C GLN A 109 19.87 -13.74 14.11
N THR A 110 19.39 -12.60 13.69
CA THR A 110 18.70 -12.46 12.41
C THR A 110 19.50 -11.63 11.41
N VAL A 111 20.68 -12.08 11.09
CA VAL A 111 21.23 -11.87 9.74
C VAL A 111 20.22 -12.50 8.80
N TRP A 112 19.73 -11.76 7.79
CA TRP A 112 18.84 -12.24 6.73
C TRP A 112 18.83 -13.79 6.59
N ASP A 113 18.06 -14.44 7.41
CA ASP A 113 17.56 -15.76 7.11
C ASP A 113 16.24 -15.59 6.35
N ASP A 114 15.92 -16.57 5.54
CA ASP A 114 14.65 -16.65 4.85
C ASP A 114 13.49 -16.38 5.83
N HIS A 115 12.57 -15.51 5.41
CA HIS A 115 11.46 -15.11 6.25
C HIS A 115 10.12 -15.42 5.58
N PHE A 116 9.26 -16.14 6.28
CA PHE A 116 7.89 -16.39 5.87
C PHE A 116 6.93 -15.67 6.82
N GLU A 117 6.01 -14.87 6.29
CA GLU A 117 5.07 -14.13 7.09
C GLU A 117 3.65 -14.10 6.52
N ALA A 118 2.67 -13.96 7.40
CA ALA A 118 1.34 -13.48 7.05
C ALA A 118 1.36 -11.95 7.03
N ARG A 119 1.62 -11.37 5.87
CA ARG A 119 1.86 -9.94 5.69
C ARG A 119 0.67 -9.07 6.03
N ARG A 120 -0.56 -9.52 5.70
CA ARG A 120 -1.83 -8.88 6.07
C ARG A 120 -2.89 -9.93 6.26
N ALA A 121 -3.59 -9.85 7.37
CA ALA A 121 -4.81 -10.58 7.62
C ALA A 121 -5.88 -9.57 8.05
N ARG A 122 -6.94 -9.42 7.24
CA ARG A 122 -8.02 -8.46 7.49
C ARG A 122 -9.36 -9.14 7.31
N PHE A 123 -10.29 -8.75 8.16
CA PHE A 123 -11.65 -9.22 8.08
C PHE A 123 -12.62 -8.06 8.33
N GLY A 124 -13.74 -8.07 7.64
CA GLY A 124 -14.73 -7.01 7.79
C GLY A 124 -15.99 -7.26 6.97
N PHE A 125 -16.76 -6.22 6.82
CA PHE A 125 -18.01 -6.24 6.08
C PHE A 125 -18.21 -4.96 5.29
N LYS A 126 -19.08 -5.03 4.31
CA LYS A 126 -19.64 -3.88 3.60
C LYS A 126 -21.14 -4.07 3.42
N SER A 127 -21.88 -2.97 3.47
CA SER A 127 -23.32 -3.01 3.32
C SER A 127 -23.84 -1.76 2.61
N LYS A 128 -24.97 -1.91 1.90
CA LYS A 128 -25.66 -0.82 1.20
C LYS A 128 -27.07 -0.69 1.73
N TRP A 129 -27.43 0.55 2.14
CA TRP A 129 -28.69 0.89 2.78
C TRP A 129 -29.37 2.07 2.07
N TYR A 130 -30.70 2.05 2.03
CA TYR A 130 -31.52 3.16 1.51
C TYR A 130 -31.02 3.68 0.15
N GLN A 131 -30.51 2.79 -0.71
CA GLN A 131 -29.92 3.02 -2.04
C GLN A 131 -28.58 3.79 -2.03
N ASN A 132 -28.42 4.79 -1.17
CA ASN A 132 -27.33 5.75 -1.24
C ASN A 132 -26.33 5.65 -0.08
N TRP A 133 -26.65 4.93 0.98
CA TRP A 133 -25.77 4.80 2.13
C TRP A 133 -24.94 3.51 2.02
N LYS A 134 -23.63 3.64 2.16
CA LYS A 134 -22.70 2.50 2.23
C LYS A 134 -22.00 2.54 3.57
N PHE A 135 -21.99 1.42 4.27
CA PHE A 135 -21.25 1.28 5.51
C PHE A 135 -20.20 0.17 5.35
N GLU A 136 -18.96 0.51 5.64
CA GLU A 136 -17.81 -0.41 5.57
C GLU A 136 -17.06 -0.40 6.88
N GLY A 137 -16.66 -1.60 7.33
CA GLY A 137 -15.79 -1.81 8.47
C GLY A 137 -14.85 -2.95 8.24
N GLN A 138 -13.57 -2.76 8.63
CA GLN A 138 -12.53 -3.77 8.51
C GLN A 138 -11.55 -3.64 9.67
N ILE A 139 -11.17 -4.77 10.27
CA ILE A 139 -10.12 -4.85 11.29
C ILE A 139 -8.88 -5.49 10.71
N ASP A 140 -7.72 -5.10 11.20
CA ASP A 140 -6.48 -5.85 11.07
C ASP A 140 -6.44 -6.94 12.15
N VAL A 141 -5.97 -8.12 11.74
CA VAL A 141 -5.79 -9.28 12.62
C VAL A 141 -4.30 -9.41 12.88
N ASP A 142 -3.94 -9.57 14.13
CA ASP A 142 -2.55 -9.80 14.51
C ASP A 142 -2.05 -11.11 13.92
N THR A 143 -0.92 -11.03 13.23
CA THR A 143 -0.24 -12.18 12.58
C THR A 143 1.17 -12.37 13.12
N THR A 144 1.55 -11.64 14.15
CA THR A 144 2.84 -11.75 14.82
C THR A 144 2.86 -12.90 15.82
N ASP A 145 4.00 -13.13 16.44
CA ASP A 145 4.28 -14.27 17.29
C ASP A 145 3.21 -14.48 18.38
N GLY A 146 2.53 -15.61 18.28
CA GLY A 146 1.68 -16.14 19.32
C GLY A 146 0.18 -15.93 19.12
N MET A 147 -0.26 -15.01 18.27
CA MET A 147 -1.70 -14.62 18.14
C MET A 147 -2.38 -14.42 19.50
N ASP A 148 -1.68 -13.83 20.44
CA ASP A 148 -2.20 -13.63 21.80
C ASP A 148 -3.43 -12.73 21.81
N GLU A 149 -3.53 -11.82 20.82
CA GLU A 149 -4.67 -10.98 20.59
C GLU A 149 -5.09 -11.06 19.11
N LEU A 150 -6.29 -11.53 18.84
CA LEU A 150 -6.81 -11.63 17.47
C LEU A 150 -7.02 -10.26 16.81
N TYR A 151 -7.34 -9.27 17.60
CA TYR A 151 -7.60 -7.89 17.16
C TYR A 151 -6.35 -7.05 17.29
N LEU A 152 -5.90 -6.43 16.19
CA LEU A 152 -4.79 -5.50 16.19
C LEU A 152 -5.29 -4.04 16.17
N ASP A 153 -6.11 -3.68 15.17
CA ASP A 153 -6.60 -2.30 14.98
C ASP A 153 -7.86 -2.28 14.10
N ILE A 154 -8.65 -1.23 14.21
CA ILE A 154 -9.64 -0.86 13.19
C ILE A 154 -8.89 -0.27 11.99
N TYR A 155 -8.89 -1.00 10.88
CA TYR A 155 -8.28 -0.52 9.64
C TYR A 155 -9.13 0.53 8.95
N ASP A 156 -10.42 0.21 8.71
CA ASP A 156 -11.42 1.10 8.12
C ASP A 156 -12.73 0.99 8.91
N LEU A 157 -13.38 2.11 9.19
CA LEU A 157 -14.74 2.15 9.73
C LEU A 157 -15.40 3.46 9.31
N TYR A 158 -16.18 3.43 8.23
CA TYR A 158 -16.77 4.63 7.67
C TYR A 158 -18.15 4.44 7.06
N LEU A 159 -18.88 5.54 6.98
CA LEU A 159 -20.16 5.65 6.34
C LEU A 159 -20.06 6.61 5.15
N THR A 160 -20.51 6.19 3.98
CA THR A 160 -20.55 7.01 2.78
C THR A 160 -21.99 7.28 2.34
N TYR A 161 -22.34 8.52 2.12
CA TYR A 161 -23.53 8.92 1.38
C TYR A 161 -23.13 9.16 -0.08
N ALA A 162 -23.54 8.25 -0.95
CA ALA A 162 -23.26 8.29 -2.39
C ALA A 162 -24.46 8.86 -3.13
N GLN A 163 -24.52 10.19 -3.28
CA GLN A 163 -25.62 10.86 -3.99
C GLN A 163 -25.57 10.57 -5.49
N SER A 164 -24.38 10.62 -6.07
CA SER A 164 -24.10 10.36 -7.49
C SER A 164 -22.60 10.10 -7.69
N ASP A 165 -22.18 9.76 -8.91
CA ASP A 165 -20.76 9.68 -9.24
C ASP A 165 -20.04 11.02 -9.01
N ALA A 166 -20.74 12.15 -9.17
CA ALA A 166 -20.16 13.47 -9.00
C ALA A 166 -20.11 13.95 -7.54
N LEU A 167 -20.80 13.29 -6.60
CA LEU A 167 -20.82 13.69 -5.19
C LEU A 167 -20.99 12.49 -4.27
N ASN A 168 -19.95 12.22 -3.49
CA ASN A 168 -19.94 11.29 -2.38
C ASN A 168 -19.40 12.00 -1.14
N VAL A 169 -19.99 11.71 0.02
CA VAL A 169 -19.53 12.22 1.31
C VAL A 169 -19.28 11.04 2.22
N THR A 170 -18.06 10.91 2.72
CA THR A 170 -17.63 9.82 3.60
C THR A 170 -17.22 10.38 4.97
N VAL A 171 -17.63 9.73 6.05
CA VAL A 171 -17.32 10.12 7.42
C VAL A 171 -16.88 8.87 8.19
N GLY A 172 -15.79 8.96 8.95
CA GLY A 172 -15.27 7.88 9.78
C GLY A 172 -13.75 7.71 9.64
N LYS A 173 -13.24 6.57 10.09
CA LYS A 173 -11.83 6.17 9.90
C LYS A 173 -11.66 5.58 8.51
N MET A 174 -10.83 6.20 7.71
CA MET A 174 -10.56 5.79 6.34
C MET A 174 -9.14 6.15 5.93
N LYS A 175 -8.67 5.52 4.90
CA LYS A 175 -7.38 5.83 4.31
C LYS A 175 -7.37 7.23 3.71
N ALA A 176 -6.51 8.12 4.23
CA ALA A 176 -6.20 9.39 3.60
C ALA A 176 -5.24 9.12 2.42
N LYS A 177 -5.74 9.29 1.18
CA LYS A 177 -5.06 8.81 -0.03
C LYS A 177 -4.23 9.92 -0.66
N PHE A 178 -2.93 9.94 -0.40
CA PHE A 178 -1.97 10.82 -1.06
C PHE A 178 -0.97 10.00 -1.87
N GLY A 179 -0.79 10.34 -3.16
CA GLY A 179 -0.08 9.52 -4.14
C GLY A 179 -0.97 8.45 -4.80
N ARG A 180 -0.76 8.19 -6.09
CA ARG A 180 -1.57 7.22 -6.85
C ARG A 180 -1.41 5.79 -6.33
N GLU A 181 -0.20 5.41 -5.96
CA GLU A 181 0.05 4.07 -5.42
C GLU A 181 -0.70 3.83 -4.09
N GLN A 182 -0.92 4.88 -3.27
CA GLN A 182 -1.74 4.78 -2.06
C GLN A 182 -3.24 4.67 -2.35
N GLU A 183 -3.71 5.21 -3.47
CA GLU A 183 -5.11 5.05 -3.88
C GLU A 183 -5.45 3.61 -4.27
N ILE A 184 -4.46 2.85 -4.78
CA ILE A 184 -4.64 1.46 -5.14
C ILE A 184 -4.80 0.62 -3.86
N SER A 185 -5.88 -0.17 -3.80
CA SER A 185 -6.11 -1.10 -2.70
C SER A 185 -4.95 -2.09 -2.56
N SER A 186 -4.58 -2.47 -1.32
CA SER A 186 -3.57 -3.52 -1.13
C SER A 186 -4.01 -4.91 -1.64
N LYS A 187 -5.29 -5.09 -2.00
CA LYS A 187 -5.77 -6.26 -2.75
C LYS A 187 -5.25 -6.25 -4.19
N GLU A 188 -5.02 -5.06 -4.77
CA GLU A 188 -4.78 -4.84 -6.19
C GLU A 188 -3.36 -4.40 -6.55
N ILE A 189 -2.52 -4.06 -5.56
CA ILE A 189 -1.13 -3.67 -5.81
C ILE A 189 -0.41 -4.71 -6.68
N LEU A 190 0.44 -4.22 -7.57
CA LEU A 190 1.15 -5.04 -8.55
C LEU A 190 2.50 -5.52 -8.03
N THR A 191 3.09 -4.84 -7.06
CA THR A 191 4.33 -5.17 -6.36
C THR A 191 4.02 -5.77 -4.99
N PHE A 192 4.98 -6.43 -4.34
CA PHE A 192 4.75 -7.02 -3.02
C PHE A 192 4.42 -5.98 -1.96
N GLU A 193 5.17 -4.90 -1.95
CA GLU A 193 4.95 -3.75 -1.08
C GLU A 193 4.86 -2.49 -1.92
N ARG A 194 4.25 -1.44 -1.36
CA ARG A 194 4.30 -0.11 -1.96
C ARG A 194 5.72 0.43 -1.93
N SER A 195 6.02 1.33 -2.86
CA SER A 195 7.31 2.00 -2.91
C SER A 195 7.63 2.72 -1.60
N LEU A 196 8.90 2.90 -1.29
CA LEU A 196 9.34 3.78 -0.21
C LEU A 196 8.77 5.18 -0.41
N VAL A 197 8.82 5.70 -1.63
CA VAL A 197 8.24 6.99 -2.01
C VAL A 197 6.79 7.08 -1.57
N SER A 198 5.96 6.11 -1.95
CA SER A 198 4.55 6.09 -1.57
C SER A 198 4.34 6.03 -0.05
N ASN A 199 5.16 5.28 0.67
CA ASN A 199 5.05 5.12 2.12
C ASN A 199 5.55 6.35 2.90
N LEU A 200 6.58 7.07 2.40
CA LEU A 200 7.06 8.30 3.02
C LEU A 200 6.00 9.40 3.08
N PHE A 201 5.17 9.48 2.03
CA PHE A 201 4.13 10.50 1.91
C PHE A 201 2.75 10.04 2.37
N PHE A 202 2.63 8.82 2.87
CA PHE A 202 1.35 8.27 3.29
C PHE A 202 0.88 8.86 4.63
N PRO A 203 -0.26 9.56 4.64
CA PRO A 203 -0.77 10.16 5.87
C PRO A 203 -1.28 9.14 6.90
N GLY A 204 -1.72 7.96 6.47
CA GLY A 204 -2.29 6.93 7.34
C GLY A 204 -3.79 6.70 7.11
N GLU A 205 -4.33 5.82 7.94
CA GLU A 205 -5.76 5.63 8.12
C GLU A 205 -6.23 6.61 9.21
N LEU A 206 -6.94 7.68 8.79
CA LEU A 206 -7.30 8.80 9.63
C LEU A 206 -8.83 8.93 9.76
N THR A 207 -9.28 9.46 10.91
CA THR A 207 -10.69 9.75 11.15
C THR A 207 -11.01 11.16 10.67
N GLY A 208 -12.05 11.29 9.85
CA GLY A 208 -12.41 12.60 9.30
C GLY A 208 -13.59 12.56 8.37
N VAL A 209 -13.66 13.56 7.52
CA VAL A 209 -14.67 13.74 6.48
C VAL A 209 -13.99 13.89 5.13
N MET A 210 -14.50 13.20 4.13
CA MET A 210 -14.03 13.28 2.75
C MET A 210 -15.21 13.52 1.82
N VAL A 211 -15.03 14.42 0.87
CA VAL A 211 -15.98 14.67 -0.22
C VAL A 211 -15.24 14.41 -1.53
N ASN A 212 -15.80 13.57 -2.38
CA ASN A 212 -15.20 13.28 -3.67
C ASN A 212 -16.24 13.12 -4.78
N GLY A 213 -15.78 13.25 -6.01
CA GLY A 213 -16.59 13.03 -7.19
C GLY A 213 -15.78 12.89 -8.47
N LYS A 214 -16.42 12.30 -9.47
CA LYS A 214 -15.86 12.09 -10.83
C LYS A 214 -16.90 12.37 -11.90
N GLY A 215 -16.44 12.41 -13.16
CA GLY A 215 -17.31 12.60 -14.31
C GLY A 215 -17.92 14.00 -14.39
N ILE A 216 -17.34 15.00 -13.70
CA ILE A 216 -17.77 16.38 -13.81
C ILE A 216 -17.34 16.88 -15.19
N GLN A 217 -18.33 17.34 -15.99
CA GLN A 217 -18.12 17.66 -17.40
C GLN A 217 -17.43 16.52 -18.17
N ASP A 218 -17.76 15.26 -17.81
CA ASP A 218 -17.28 14.00 -18.37
C ASP A 218 -15.82 13.64 -18.07
N TYR A 219 -15.01 14.57 -17.55
CA TYR A 219 -13.55 14.35 -17.46
C TYR A 219 -12.95 14.63 -16.08
N TRP A 220 -13.53 15.56 -15.32
CA TRP A 220 -12.92 16.01 -14.08
C TRP A 220 -13.27 15.11 -12.90
N LEU A 221 -12.31 14.95 -12.00
CA LEU A 221 -12.49 14.32 -10.69
C LEU A 221 -11.86 15.18 -9.59
N TYR A 222 -12.39 15.07 -8.39
CA TYR A 222 -11.89 15.79 -7.23
C TYR A 222 -12.02 14.97 -5.95
N GLU A 223 -11.21 15.32 -4.96
CA GLU A 223 -11.33 14.87 -3.57
C GLU A 223 -10.91 15.99 -2.64
N LEU A 224 -11.67 16.18 -1.55
CA LEU A 224 -11.37 17.09 -0.46
C LEU A 224 -11.54 16.31 0.84
N GLY A 225 -10.49 16.25 1.66
CA GLY A 225 -10.46 15.54 2.94
C GLY A 225 -10.06 16.48 4.07
N PHE A 226 -10.70 16.29 5.23
CA PHE A 226 -10.35 16.92 6.50
C PHE A 226 -10.34 15.87 7.59
N TYR A 227 -9.19 15.65 8.23
CA TYR A 227 -8.97 14.56 9.17
C TYR A 227 -8.24 15.05 10.41
N GLY A 228 -8.40 14.33 11.55
CA GLY A 228 -7.45 14.44 12.66
C GLY A 228 -6.07 13.91 12.27
N SER A 229 -5.01 14.50 12.79
CA SER A 229 -3.64 14.15 12.38
C SER A 229 -3.02 12.99 13.18
N ASP A 230 -3.65 12.56 14.27
CA ASP A 230 -3.17 11.51 15.16
C ASP A 230 -3.44 10.12 14.55
N ARG A 231 -2.41 9.49 13.98
CA ARG A 231 -2.54 8.16 13.34
C ARG A 231 -2.34 6.99 14.29
N ASP A 232 -1.74 7.21 15.47
CA ASP A 232 -1.40 6.13 16.40
C ASP A 232 -2.58 5.75 17.30
N ARG A 233 -3.71 6.46 17.16
CA ARG A 233 -4.94 6.15 17.85
C ARG A 233 -5.90 5.39 16.96
N GLU A 234 -6.74 4.59 17.59
CA GLU A 234 -7.80 3.86 16.89
C GLU A 234 -8.72 4.81 16.10
N PHE A 235 -9.04 5.99 16.66
CA PHE A 235 -9.70 7.09 15.98
C PHE A 235 -8.88 8.37 16.15
N SER A 236 -8.47 8.96 15.04
CA SER A 236 -7.72 10.22 15.05
C SER A 236 -8.51 11.34 15.71
N SER A 237 -7.85 12.17 16.49
CA SER A 237 -8.41 13.36 17.12
C SER A 237 -7.89 14.64 16.46
N LEU A 238 -8.60 15.74 16.66
CA LEU A 238 -8.18 17.08 16.25
C LEU A 238 -7.30 17.78 17.30
N ASP A 239 -7.13 17.16 18.47
CA ASP A 239 -6.36 17.75 19.59
C ASP A 239 -4.86 17.87 19.22
N GLN A 240 -4.40 17.08 18.28
CA GLN A 240 -3.02 17.04 17.78
C GLN A 240 -2.88 17.64 16.38
N GLY A 241 -3.83 18.46 15.97
CA GLY A 241 -3.87 19.07 14.66
C GLY A 241 -4.77 18.36 13.66
N ALA A 242 -4.75 18.87 12.44
CA ALA A 242 -5.56 18.38 11.33
C ALA A 242 -4.74 18.16 10.08
N VAL A 243 -5.17 17.20 9.27
CA VAL A 243 -4.69 16.97 7.91
C VAL A 243 -5.76 17.41 6.94
N ILE A 244 -5.40 18.29 6.01
CA ILE A 244 -6.23 18.78 4.92
C ILE A 244 -5.66 18.23 3.62
N LEU A 245 -6.48 17.52 2.85
CA LEU A 245 -6.08 16.92 1.58
C LEU A 245 -6.98 17.42 0.47
N GLY A 246 -6.37 17.89 -0.62
CA GLY A 246 -7.05 18.29 -1.84
C GLY A 246 -6.51 17.54 -3.06
N LYS A 247 -7.41 17.12 -3.96
CA LYS A 247 -7.07 16.50 -5.23
C LYS A 247 -7.94 17.05 -6.34
N ILE A 248 -7.32 17.30 -7.47
CA ILE A 248 -8.00 17.53 -8.74
C ILE A 248 -7.37 16.64 -9.80
N GLY A 249 -8.17 15.98 -10.62
CA GLY A 249 -7.69 15.12 -11.68
C GLY A 249 -8.52 15.29 -12.95
N TYR A 250 -7.93 14.81 -14.05
CA TYR A 250 -8.52 14.85 -15.36
C TYR A 250 -8.34 13.51 -16.08
N ASP A 251 -9.43 12.98 -16.58
CA ASP A 251 -9.46 11.80 -17.45
C ASP A 251 -9.32 12.25 -18.91
N PHE A 252 -8.17 11.96 -19.51
CA PHE A 252 -7.86 12.30 -20.88
C PHE A 252 -7.86 11.07 -21.82
N SER A 253 -8.44 9.95 -21.37
CA SER A 253 -8.48 8.69 -22.11
C SER A 253 -8.99 8.87 -23.54
N SER A 254 -10.14 9.51 -23.69
CA SER A 254 -10.78 9.71 -25.00
C SER A 254 -9.99 10.66 -25.91
N GLN A 255 -9.37 11.72 -25.35
CA GLN A 255 -8.58 12.69 -26.11
C GLN A 255 -7.25 12.07 -26.60
N ALA A 256 -6.66 11.20 -25.78
CA ALA A 256 -5.42 10.51 -26.12
C ALA A 256 -5.63 9.21 -26.94
N GLY A 257 -6.88 8.74 -27.07
CA GLY A 257 -7.20 7.45 -27.71
C GLY A 257 -6.67 6.26 -26.91
N LEU A 258 -6.60 6.37 -25.59
CA LEU A 258 -6.13 5.35 -24.66
C LEU A 258 -7.32 4.64 -23.97
N ASP A 259 -7.11 3.40 -23.52
CA ASP A 259 -8.14 2.64 -22.81
C ASP A 259 -8.46 3.28 -21.45
N SER A 260 -7.43 3.79 -20.77
CA SER A 260 -7.55 4.62 -19.58
C SER A 260 -6.33 5.53 -19.44
N ALA A 261 -6.56 6.80 -19.14
CA ALA A 261 -5.48 7.74 -18.88
C ALA A 261 -5.97 8.87 -17.96
N VAL A 262 -5.54 8.84 -16.71
CA VAL A 262 -5.92 9.83 -15.68
C VAL A 262 -4.65 10.45 -15.13
N ALA A 263 -4.63 11.78 -15.05
CA ALA A 263 -3.60 12.52 -14.31
C ALA A 263 -4.25 13.33 -13.20
N SER A 264 -3.55 13.49 -12.08
CA SER A 264 -4.03 14.29 -10.96
C SER A 264 -2.93 15.08 -10.29
N PHE A 265 -3.32 16.21 -9.73
CA PHE A 265 -2.55 17.00 -8.77
C PHE A 265 -3.15 16.81 -7.38
N GLN A 266 -2.28 16.67 -6.39
CA GLN A 266 -2.66 16.54 -4.99
C GLN A 266 -1.87 17.53 -4.14
N TYR A 267 -2.52 18.05 -3.11
CA TYR A 267 -1.92 18.86 -2.08
C TYR A 267 -2.40 18.39 -0.71
N LEU A 268 -1.47 18.31 0.23
CA LEU A 268 -1.75 17.93 1.59
C LEU A 268 -1.08 18.95 2.52
N HIS A 269 -1.80 19.38 3.56
CA HIS A 269 -1.34 20.25 4.62
C HIS A 269 -1.57 19.60 5.97
N ASN A 270 -0.55 19.58 6.83
CA ASN A 270 -0.63 19.19 8.23
C ASN A 270 -0.48 20.44 9.10
N THR A 271 -1.48 20.76 9.91
CA THR A 271 -1.48 21.99 10.71
C THR A 271 -0.49 21.97 11.85
N GLU A 272 -0.08 20.78 12.32
CA GLU A 272 0.82 20.58 13.46
C GLU A 272 1.88 19.52 13.11
N PRO A 273 2.77 19.80 12.15
CA PRO A 273 3.81 18.86 11.76
C PRO A 273 4.76 18.60 12.94
N GLY A 274 5.19 17.35 13.08
CA GLY A 274 6.10 16.93 14.15
C GLY A 274 5.51 16.95 15.56
N TYR A 275 4.20 17.19 15.70
CA TYR A 275 3.56 17.09 17.00
C TYR A 275 3.72 15.66 17.53
N GLN A 276 4.35 15.55 18.70
CA GLN A 276 4.45 14.31 19.47
C GLN A 276 3.45 14.41 20.59
N GLY A 277 2.44 13.56 20.57
CA GLY A 277 1.39 13.55 21.58
C GLY A 277 1.95 13.38 22.99
N LYS A 278 1.11 13.75 23.95
CA LYS A 278 1.38 13.57 25.38
C LYS A 278 1.69 12.11 25.65
N GLU A 279 2.73 11.89 26.48
CA GLU A 279 3.15 10.61 27.02
C GLU A 279 1.95 9.69 27.34
N LEU A 280 1.76 8.67 26.53
CA LEU A 280 0.85 7.57 26.83
C LEU A 280 1.69 6.47 27.45
N ASP A 281 1.60 6.31 28.78
CA ASP A 281 2.35 5.33 29.59
C ASP A 281 3.84 5.22 29.24
N ASP A 282 4.66 5.84 30.06
CA ASP A 282 6.13 5.74 30.26
C ASP A 282 7.07 5.53 29.04
N ASN A 283 6.61 5.17 27.84
CA ASN A 283 7.49 4.82 26.72
C ASN A 283 6.97 5.07 25.28
N TYR A 284 5.76 5.54 25.05
CA TYR A 284 5.24 5.75 23.70
C TYR A 284 4.78 7.19 23.45
N TYR A 285 5.34 7.81 22.41
CA TYR A 285 4.84 9.06 21.84
C TYR A 285 4.02 8.74 20.59
N SER A 286 2.76 9.19 20.54
CA SER A 286 2.03 9.17 19.29
C SER A 286 2.62 10.22 18.34
N SER A 287 3.02 9.81 17.16
CA SER A 287 3.50 10.72 16.11
C SER A 287 2.32 11.29 15.33
N SER A 288 2.36 12.57 15.02
CA SER A 288 1.41 13.12 14.05
C SER A 288 1.66 12.54 12.66
N SER A 289 0.64 12.51 11.85
CA SER A 289 0.72 12.16 10.43
C SER A 289 0.23 13.37 9.61
N PRO A 290 0.79 13.62 8.44
CA PRO A 290 1.95 12.98 7.79
C PRO A 290 3.28 13.49 8.33
N ALA A 291 4.38 12.92 7.80
CA ALA A 291 5.74 13.31 8.19
C ALA A 291 6.15 14.70 7.73
N PHE A 292 5.41 15.36 6.84
CA PHE A 292 5.73 16.66 6.25
C PHE A 292 4.69 17.71 6.67
N SER A 293 5.10 18.99 6.70
CA SER A 293 4.19 20.12 6.92
C SER A 293 3.22 20.26 5.74
N ASP A 294 3.78 20.16 4.54
CA ASP A 294 3.04 20.23 3.30
C ASP A 294 3.56 19.17 2.33
N SER A 295 2.68 18.68 1.47
CA SER A 295 3.09 17.78 0.39
C SER A 295 2.36 18.10 -0.89
N ILE A 296 3.07 18.01 -2.00
CA ILE A 296 2.49 18.12 -3.35
C ILE A 296 2.75 16.85 -4.14
N GLY A 297 1.79 16.45 -4.96
CA GLY A 297 1.86 15.25 -5.77
C GLY A 297 1.33 15.48 -7.19
N LEU A 298 2.07 14.94 -8.16
CA LEU A 298 1.63 14.76 -9.53
C LEU A 298 1.57 13.28 -9.80
N ASN A 299 0.42 12.80 -10.23
CA ASN A 299 0.15 11.38 -10.37
C ASN A 299 -0.42 11.07 -11.75
N ALA A 300 -0.11 9.90 -12.27
CA ALA A 300 -0.70 9.41 -13.50
C ALA A 300 -0.97 7.90 -13.45
N ASP A 301 -2.05 7.49 -14.10
CA ASP A 301 -2.38 6.09 -14.32
C ASP A 301 -2.83 5.92 -15.77
N ILE A 302 -2.11 5.08 -16.53
CA ILE A 302 -2.29 4.92 -17.97
C ILE A 302 -2.43 3.44 -18.30
N VAL A 303 -3.43 3.10 -19.10
CA VAL A 303 -3.63 1.74 -19.61
C VAL A 303 -3.86 1.80 -21.12
N GLN A 304 -3.15 0.93 -21.84
CA GLN A 304 -3.35 0.73 -23.27
C GLN A 304 -3.13 -0.74 -23.64
N GLY A 305 -4.20 -1.42 -24.00
CA GLY A 305 -4.16 -2.85 -24.32
C GLY A 305 -3.60 -3.67 -23.16
N ARG A 306 -2.45 -4.27 -23.36
CA ARG A 306 -1.75 -5.08 -22.34
C ARG A 306 -0.78 -4.29 -21.47
N PHE A 307 -0.55 -3.04 -21.78
CA PHE A 307 0.38 -2.16 -21.06
C PHE A 307 -0.35 -1.33 -20.01
N GLY A 308 0.27 -1.18 -18.83
CA GLY A 308 -0.14 -0.28 -17.75
C GLY A 308 1.06 0.49 -17.22
N LEU A 309 0.82 1.71 -16.76
CA LEU A 309 1.79 2.54 -16.06
C LEU A 309 1.10 3.29 -14.93
N THR A 310 1.59 3.11 -13.72
CA THR A 310 1.27 3.98 -12.57
C THR A 310 2.51 4.81 -12.25
N ALA A 311 2.33 6.11 -12.05
CA ALA A 311 3.43 7.05 -11.78
C ALA A 311 3.04 8.04 -10.69
N ASP A 312 4.00 8.28 -9.79
CA ASP A 312 3.94 9.28 -8.72
C ASP A 312 5.20 10.15 -8.77
N VAL A 313 5.03 11.47 -8.70
CA VAL A 313 6.09 12.45 -8.44
C VAL A 313 5.64 13.28 -7.26
N LEU A 314 6.33 13.14 -6.14
CA LEU A 314 5.93 13.68 -4.85
C LEU A 314 7.02 14.58 -4.27
N TYR A 315 6.63 15.64 -3.58
CA TYR A 315 7.52 16.51 -2.83
C TYR A 315 6.91 16.85 -1.48
N GLY A 316 7.68 16.68 -0.42
CA GLY A 316 7.32 17.03 0.95
C GLY A 316 8.20 18.15 1.46
N PHE A 317 7.56 19.17 2.02
CA PHE A 317 8.22 20.25 2.73
C PHE A 317 8.46 19.80 4.16
N GLY A 318 9.70 19.83 4.57
CA GLY A 318 10.11 19.53 5.93
C GLY A 318 9.66 20.58 6.94
N TYR A 319 10.05 20.38 8.16
CA TYR A 319 9.83 21.31 9.25
C TYR A 319 10.95 21.18 10.28
N GLU A 320 11.18 22.25 11.05
CA GLU A 320 12.00 22.24 12.24
C GLU A 320 11.09 22.18 13.45
N GLY A 321 11.31 21.23 14.35
CA GLY A 321 10.48 21.04 15.51
C GLY A 321 11.30 20.54 16.72
N ASN A 322 10.77 20.76 17.90
CA ASN A 322 11.35 20.25 19.13
C ASN A 322 10.25 19.59 19.97
N ALA A 323 10.52 18.44 20.56
CA ALA A 323 9.69 17.83 21.58
C ALA A 323 10.41 17.73 22.90
N GLU A 324 9.70 17.84 23.99
CA GLU A 324 10.25 17.51 25.31
C GLU A 324 10.05 16.03 25.60
N GLN A 325 11.17 15.31 25.70
CA GLN A 325 11.18 13.89 25.98
C GLN A 325 11.94 13.64 27.28
N LYS A 326 11.28 13.11 28.31
CA LYS A 326 11.87 12.79 29.63
C LYS A 326 12.70 13.95 30.21
N GLY A 327 12.25 15.19 30.02
CA GLY A 327 12.94 16.40 30.48
C GLY A 327 14.13 16.82 29.63
N ALA A 328 14.31 16.26 28.45
CA ALA A 328 15.27 16.69 27.45
C ALA A 328 14.53 17.19 26.19
N THR A 329 15.00 18.28 25.61
CA THR A 329 14.52 18.75 24.31
C THR A 329 15.13 17.88 23.21
N VAL A 330 14.30 17.21 22.44
CA VAL A 330 14.71 16.39 21.27
C VAL A 330 14.28 17.13 20.01
N GLY A 331 15.19 17.33 19.07
CA GLY A 331 14.87 17.86 17.74
C GLY A 331 14.00 16.85 16.97
N LEU A 332 12.92 17.35 16.37
CA LEU A 332 12.01 16.60 15.53
C LEU A 332 12.03 17.21 14.13
N ASP A 333 13.22 17.28 13.56
CA ASP A 333 13.39 17.87 12.25
C ASP A 333 13.05 16.86 11.16
N GLN A 334 12.28 17.27 10.21
CA GLN A 334 12.05 16.56 8.96
C GLN A 334 12.59 17.40 7.81
N SER A 335 13.45 16.81 7.04
CA SER A 335 14.00 17.48 5.83
C SER A 335 13.00 17.46 4.68
N ASP A 336 13.21 18.35 3.72
CA ASP A 336 12.51 18.24 2.43
C ASP A 336 12.89 16.95 1.73
N VAL A 337 11.89 16.30 1.13
CA VAL A 337 12.08 15.06 0.36
C VAL A 337 11.38 15.17 -0.99
N PHE A 338 12.12 14.83 -2.04
CA PHE A 338 11.59 14.59 -3.38
C PHE A 338 11.52 13.08 -3.63
N GLY A 339 10.42 12.62 -4.22
CA GLY A 339 10.20 11.21 -4.55
C GLY A 339 9.61 11.02 -5.94
N ILE A 340 10.06 9.98 -6.63
CA ILE A 340 9.46 9.50 -7.88
C ILE A 340 9.30 7.98 -7.83
N SER A 341 8.15 7.48 -8.26
CA SER A 341 7.85 6.06 -8.43
C SER A 341 7.18 5.82 -9.76
N LEU A 342 7.71 4.87 -10.54
CA LEU A 342 7.16 4.44 -11.83
C LEU A 342 6.93 2.94 -11.80
N ILE A 343 5.70 2.50 -12.06
CA ILE A 343 5.32 1.08 -12.04
C ILE A 343 4.76 0.69 -13.42
N PRO A 344 5.62 0.40 -14.40
CA PRO A 344 5.19 -0.19 -15.66
C PRO A 344 4.75 -1.64 -15.47
N SER A 345 3.75 -2.06 -16.24
CA SER A 345 3.28 -3.43 -16.26
C SER A 345 2.87 -3.87 -17.66
N TYR A 346 2.98 -5.16 -17.96
CA TYR A 346 2.61 -5.72 -19.25
C TYR A 346 2.09 -7.15 -19.12
N PHE A 347 0.90 -7.42 -19.64
CA PHE A 347 0.38 -8.78 -19.74
C PHE A 347 1.06 -9.54 -20.86
N ILE A 348 1.99 -10.43 -20.50
CA ILE A 348 2.73 -11.27 -21.46
C ILE A 348 1.89 -12.43 -21.97
N ALA A 349 0.94 -12.90 -21.17
CA ALA A 349 -0.09 -13.88 -21.53
C ALA A 349 -1.36 -13.59 -20.71
N ASP A 350 -2.45 -14.26 -21.05
CA ASP A 350 -3.69 -14.14 -20.29
C ASP A 350 -3.45 -14.66 -18.86
N GLY A 351 -3.76 -13.82 -17.88
CA GLY A 351 -3.51 -14.11 -16.46
C GLY A 351 -2.04 -14.02 -16.01
N LEU A 352 -1.09 -13.68 -16.90
CA LEU A 352 0.34 -13.56 -16.53
C LEU A 352 0.86 -12.16 -16.87
N GLN A 353 1.23 -11.39 -15.85
CA GLN A 353 1.67 -10.01 -15.96
C GLN A 353 3.11 -9.85 -15.48
N LEU A 354 3.94 -9.24 -16.33
CA LEU A 354 5.25 -8.73 -15.96
C LEU A 354 5.06 -7.33 -15.33
N VAL A 355 5.71 -7.08 -14.21
CA VAL A 355 5.65 -5.81 -13.49
C VAL A 355 7.06 -5.32 -13.22
N GLY A 356 7.29 -4.03 -13.44
CA GLY A 356 8.49 -3.34 -13.00
C GLY A 356 8.14 -2.27 -11.97
N ARG A 357 9.11 -1.85 -11.18
CA ARG A 357 9.08 -0.59 -10.44
C ARG A 357 10.47 0.03 -10.45
N LEU A 358 10.51 1.33 -10.70
CA LEU A 358 11.70 2.17 -10.48
C LEU A 358 11.29 3.26 -9.51
N GLN A 359 12.08 3.46 -8.47
CA GLN A 359 11.83 4.53 -7.50
C GLN A 359 13.12 5.23 -7.09
N LEU A 360 12.96 6.50 -6.77
CA LEU A 360 14.00 7.37 -6.22
C LEU A 360 13.38 8.26 -5.16
N ALA A 361 13.99 8.33 -3.98
CA ALA A 361 13.71 9.34 -2.97
C ALA A 361 15.01 10.06 -2.65
N THR A 362 15.00 11.39 -2.57
CA THR A 362 16.16 12.17 -2.19
C THR A 362 15.77 13.27 -1.22
N SER A 363 16.62 13.52 -0.24
CA SER A 363 16.43 14.48 0.84
C SER A 363 17.47 15.60 0.76
N THR A 364 17.15 16.75 1.33
CA THR A 364 18.09 17.87 1.51
C THR A 364 19.11 17.61 2.61
N ASP A 365 18.78 16.74 3.58
CA ASP A 365 19.65 16.39 4.69
C ASP A 365 20.29 15.01 4.52
N PRO A 366 21.48 14.79 5.13
CA PRO A 366 22.21 13.53 5.01
C PRO A 366 21.41 12.31 5.46
N ASP A 367 20.55 12.45 6.48
CA ASP A 367 19.81 11.36 7.14
C ASP A 367 18.29 11.44 6.90
N GLY A 368 17.86 12.21 5.90
CA GLY A 368 16.45 12.53 5.68
C GLY A 368 15.63 11.41 5.01
N VAL A 369 16.27 10.35 4.51
CA VAL A 369 15.61 9.18 3.95
C VAL A 369 16.04 7.95 4.75
N SER A 370 15.08 7.17 5.22
CA SER A 370 15.34 5.89 5.90
C SER A 370 15.00 4.72 5.00
N LEU A 371 15.71 3.62 5.17
CA LEU A 371 15.36 2.34 4.53
C LEU A 371 13.90 1.96 4.82
N PRO A 372 13.22 1.26 3.91
CA PRO A 372 11.92 0.65 4.18
C PRO A 372 11.92 -0.15 5.49
N GLY A 373 10.87 0.00 6.29
CA GLY A 373 10.77 -0.59 7.63
C GLY A 373 10.55 -2.09 7.65
N ARG A 374 10.71 -2.77 6.48
CA ARG A 374 10.53 -4.21 6.36
C ARG A 374 11.76 -4.79 5.69
N TYR A 375 12.09 -5.85 5.46
CA TYR A 375 13.24 -6.56 4.89
C TYR A 375 14.58 -5.81 4.98
N GLU A 376 14.74 -4.69 4.28
CA GLU A 376 15.98 -3.92 4.24
C GLU A 376 16.41 -3.41 5.63
N ARG A 377 15.45 -2.98 6.47
CA ARG A 377 15.73 -2.50 7.83
C ARG A 377 15.94 -3.63 8.85
N TRP A 378 15.62 -4.86 8.50
CA TRP A 378 15.89 -6.03 9.36
C TRP A 378 17.32 -6.53 9.29
N SER A 379 18.16 -5.90 8.47
CA SER A 379 19.59 -6.05 8.64
C SER A 379 19.95 -5.73 10.09
N PRO A 380 20.90 -6.42 10.69
CA PRO A 380 21.16 -6.35 12.12
C PRO A 380 21.39 -4.94 12.60
N ASP A 381 20.71 -4.56 13.69
CA ASP A 381 20.88 -3.28 14.35
C ASP A 381 22.37 -2.98 14.62
N GLY A 382 22.82 -1.83 14.13
CA GLY A 382 24.20 -1.34 14.30
C GLY A 382 25.19 -1.77 13.25
N ALA A 383 24.82 -2.61 12.28
CA ALA A 383 25.68 -2.98 11.17
C ALA A 383 25.37 -2.22 9.88
N VAL A 384 24.17 -1.64 9.79
CA VAL A 384 23.74 -0.81 8.65
C VAL A 384 23.38 0.56 9.15
N ASP A 385 23.95 1.60 8.59
CA ASP A 385 23.37 2.91 8.69
C ASP A 385 22.10 2.94 7.83
N SER A 386 20.95 2.78 8.47
CA SER A 386 19.63 2.69 7.84
C SER A 386 19.09 4.05 7.39
N LYS A 387 19.86 5.12 7.58
CA LYS A 387 19.51 6.48 7.15
C LYS A 387 20.52 6.99 6.12
N GLY A 388 20.04 7.78 5.21
CA GLY A 388 20.83 8.39 4.16
C GLY A 388 20.09 9.54 3.50
N ASN A 389 20.62 10.06 2.42
CA ASN A 389 20.00 11.16 1.69
C ASN A 389 19.35 10.75 0.38
N THR A 390 19.63 9.55 -0.12
CA THR A 390 19.12 9.11 -1.41
C THR A 390 18.82 7.61 -1.36
N TYR A 391 17.60 7.23 -1.60
CA TYR A 391 17.20 5.82 -1.79
C TYR A 391 16.78 5.60 -3.23
N ALA A 392 17.32 4.58 -3.86
CA ALA A 392 16.94 4.15 -5.20
C ALA A 392 16.67 2.65 -5.23
N SER A 393 15.63 2.21 -5.91
CA SER A 393 15.42 0.78 -6.15
C SER A 393 14.86 0.46 -7.53
N ALA A 394 15.11 -0.77 -7.95
CA ALA A 394 14.56 -1.38 -9.15
C ALA A 394 13.96 -2.75 -8.82
N TYR A 395 12.68 -2.91 -9.12
CA TYR A 395 11.92 -4.15 -8.93
C TYR A 395 11.50 -4.72 -10.28
N VAL A 396 11.53 -6.05 -10.37
CA VAL A 396 10.92 -6.82 -11.45
C VAL A 396 10.14 -7.99 -10.86
N GLY A 397 8.92 -8.24 -11.33
CA GLY A 397 8.08 -9.32 -10.82
C GLY A 397 7.14 -9.90 -11.86
N LEU A 398 6.61 -11.08 -11.52
CA LEU A 398 5.59 -11.80 -12.28
C LEU A 398 4.38 -12.04 -11.39
N ASN A 399 3.23 -11.58 -11.83
CA ASN A 399 1.94 -11.84 -11.20
C ASN A 399 1.15 -12.85 -12.02
N TYR A 400 0.74 -13.94 -11.40
CA TYR A 400 -0.13 -14.94 -12.00
C TYR A 400 -1.52 -14.88 -11.36
N TYR A 401 -2.51 -14.47 -12.14
CA TYR A 401 -3.89 -14.27 -11.70
C TYR A 401 -4.69 -15.56 -11.89
N LEU A 402 -4.98 -16.24 -10.78
CA LEU A 402 -5.84 -17.42 -10.76
C LEU A 402 -7.32 -17.02 -10.81
N TYR A 403 -7.69 -15.94 -10.13
CA TYR A 403 -9.03 -15.37 -10.15
C TYR A 403 -8.95 -13.86 -9.95
N GLY A 404 -8.48 -13.14 -10.94
CA GLY A 404 -8.23 -11.71 -10.85
C GLY A 404 -7.33 -11.33 -9.65
N HIS A 405 -7.56 -10.18 -9.08
CA HIS A 405 -6.88 -9.76 -7.86
C HIS A 405 -7.35 -10.49 -6.60
N LYS A 406 -8.47 -11.23 -6.69
CA LYS A 406 -9.02 -12.00 -5.57
C LYS A 406 -8.15 -13.19 -5.20
N LEU A 407 -7.49 -13.80 -6.19
CA LEU A 407 -6.54 -14.89 -5.97
C LEU A 407 -5.41 -14.80 -6.96
N LYS A 408 -4.23 -14.45 -6.50
CA LYS A 408 -3.03 -14.33 -7.33
C LYS A 408 -1.78 -14.81 -6.63
N LEU A 409 -0.85 -15.35 -7.41
CA LEU A 409 0.51 -15.65 -7.04
C LEU A 409 1.41 -14.51 -7.54
N MET A 410 2.38 -14.15 -6.75
CA MET A 410 3.35 -13.12 -7.09
C MET A 410 4.76 -13.63 -6.82
N ASN A 411 5.70 -13.25 -7.70
CA ASN A 411 7.13 -13.46 -7.51
C ASN A 411 7.84 -12.20 -7.96
N GLY A 412 8.86 -11.78 -7.22
CA GLY A 412 9.59 -10.56 -7.53
C GLY A 412 11.00 -10.54 -6.98
N LEU A 413 11.81 -9.71 -7.58
CA LEU A 413 13.17 -9.40 -7.14
C LEU A 413 13.30 -7.87 -7.12
N GLU A 414 13.79 -7.33 -6.03
CA GLU A 414 14.09 -5.91 -5.87
C GLU A 414 15.55 -5.73 -5.49
N TYR A 415 16.24 -4.83 -6.18
CA TYR A 415 17.54 -4.30 -5.78
C TYR A 415 17.34 -2.91 -5.24
N SER A 416 17.97 -2.61 -4.11
CA SER A 416 17.86 -1.32 -3.41
C SER A 416 19.24 -0.80 -3.01
N HIS A 417 19.40 0.52 -3.07
CA HIS A 417 20.60 1.25 -2.68
C HIS A 417 20.24 2.46 -1.82
N LEU A 418 20.98 2.68 -0.74
CA LEU A 418 20.88 3.86 0.13
C LEU A 418 22.17 4.67 0.08
N GLY A 419 22.17 5.76 -0.68
CA GLY A 419 23.28 6.70 -0.73
C GLY A 419 23.33 7.57 0.52
N GLY A 420 24.53 7.81 1.05
CA GLY A 420 24.75 8.48 2.33
C GLY A 420 24.53 7.61 3.56
N GLY A 421 23.93 6.42 3.40
CA GLY A 421 23.85 5.35 4.37
C GLY A 421 24.73 4.17 3.92
N ASP A 422 24.54 3.01 4.54
CA ASP A 422 25.36 1.84 4.27
C ASP A 422 24.48 0.62 3.89
N TYR A 423 23.78 0.74 2.74
CA TYR A 423 22.97 -0.34 2.23
C TYR A 423 23.03 -0.46 0.71
N ASP A 424 23.39 -1.67 0.26
CA ASP A 424 23.29 -2.17 -1.10
C ASP A 424 22.79 -3.60 -1.03
N GLY A 425 21.62 -3.91 -1.58
CA GLY A 425 21.09 -5.25 -1.43
C GLY A 425 20.01 -5.62 -2.42
N TYR A 426 19.66 -6.88 -2.43
CA TYR A 426 18.50 -7.37 -3.16
C TYR A 426 17.61 -8.23 -2.28
N THR A 427 16.32 -8.23 -2.60
CA THR A 427 15.29 -9.02 -1.93
C THR A 427 14.51 -9.80 -2.96
N PHE A 428 14.52 -11.14 -2.83
CA PHE A 428 13.60 -12.02 -3.55
C PHE A 428 12.31 -12.17 -2.74
N LEU A 429 11.18 -12.14 -3.43
CA LEU A 429 9.85 -12.20 -2.82
C LEU A 429 8.98 -13.21 -3.57
N SER A 430 8.26 -14.06 -2.85
CA SER A 430 7.28 -14.98 -3.40
C SER A 430 6.06 -15.04 -2.49
N GLY A 431 4.84 -15.05 -3.03
CA GLY A 431 3.67 -15.06 -2.16
C GLY A 431 2.34 -15.25 -2.84
N LEU A 432 1.34 -15.50 -1.98
CA LEU A 432 -0.06 -15.66 -2.34
C LEU A 432 -0.86 -14.47 -1.80
N ARG A 433 -1.71 -13.93 -2.63
CA ARG A 433 -2.72 -12.91 -2.27
C ARG A 433 -4.11 -13.50 -2.46
N PHE A 434 -4.86 -13.55 -1.37
CA PHE A 434 -6.26 -13.94 -1.33
C PHE A 434 -7.10 -12.79 -0.79
N SER A 435 -8.24 -12.48 -1.44
CA SER A 435 -9.18 -11.46 -0.96
C SER A 435 -10.60 -11.78 -1.38
N PHE A 436 -11.56 -11.35 -0.58
CA PHE A 436 -12.99 -11.51 -0.84
C PHE A 436 -13.77 -10.26 -0.45
#